data_874bd47962e55bc99601c1d81dc21467
#
_entry.id   874bd47962e55bc99601c1d81dc21467
#
_cell.length_a   1.000
_cell.length_b   1.000
_cell.length_c   1.000
_cell.angle_alpha   90.00
_cell.angle_beta   90.00
_cell.angle_gamma   90.00
#
_symmetry.space_group_name_H-M   'P 1'
#
loop_
_entity.id
_entity.type
_entity.pdbx_description
1 polymer ?
#
loop_
_entity_poly.entity_id
_entity_poly.type
_entity_poly.pdbx_seq_one_letter_code
_entity_poly.pdbx_strand_id
1 'polypeptide(L)'
;MRGLKIVLMSFCLMGLVACAQPTAITEINDPHEEQNRKMHDLNKAVDQAVLKPVAQTYSDVLPDPLEDAVSNFANNLGMPSNVLNHLAQSEVDYAIESTGIFLINSTVGLGGLVDVAGWNGQYAHATDFGETLAKWGLGEGAYVELPLLGPSTERAALGKLLDRVTNPLSQLSVAQQGIATVAKIGEILSDRVEYDDVIDQTLYKSADSYSQTRILYLQRRRNQLDYQFDGEDSVFEELYGSK
;
A
#
# COMPACT_ATOMS: atom_id res chain seq x y z
N MET A 1 29.25 17.89 12.73
CA MET A 1 27.90 18.04 12.19
C MET A 1 27.17 16.70 11.92
N ARG A 2 27.85 15.58 11.63
CA ARG A 2 27.22 14.25 11.46
C ARG A 2 26.65 13.67 12.76
N GLY A 3 27.36 13.84 13.90
CA GLY A 3 26.90 13.31 15.21
C GLY A 3 25.64 13.97 15.75
N LEU A 4 25.44 15.26 15.51
CA LEU A 4 24.26 16.01 15.98
C LEU A 4 22.98 15.57 15.24
N LYS A 5 23.09 15.19 13.95
CA LYS A 5 21.96 14.67 13.17
C LYS A 5 21.52 13.28 13.64
N ILE A 6 22.46 12.43 14.05
CA ILE A 6 22.18 11.10 14.59
C ILE A 6 21.49 11.21 15.95
N VAL A 7 21.92 12.11 16.81
CA VAL A 7 21.32 12.35 18.14
C VAL A 7 19.92 12.94 18.01
N LEU A 8 19.68 13.89 17.08
CA LEU A 8 18.34 14.40 16.81
C LEU A 8 17.40 13.32 16.24
N MET A 9 17.90 12.46 15.37
CA MET A 9 17.13 11.36 14.80
C MET A 9 16.76 10.30 15.85
N SER A 10 17.69 9.98 16.79
CA SER A 10 17.39 9.10 17.94
C SER A 10 16.38 9.71 18.92
N PHE A 11 16.41 11.03 19.13
CA PHE A 11 15.49 11.71 20.05
C PHE A 11 14.07 11.80 19.47
N CYS A 12 13.90 11.95 18.15
CA CYS A 12 12.61 11.88 17.48
C CYS A 12 12.00 10.47 17.54
N LEU A 13 12.80 9.40 17.46
CA LEU A 13 12.28 8.04 17.57
C LEU A 13 11.78 7.70 18.98
N MET A 14 12.39 8.25 20.05
CA MET A 14 11.96 8.02 21.42
C MET A 14 10.65 8.74 21.80
N GLY A 15 10.30 9.80 21.09
CA GLY A 15 9.05 10.55 21.33
C GLY A 15 7.78 9.87 20.82
N LEU A 16 7.90 8.91 19.90
CA LEU A 16 6.76 8.24 19.26
C LEU A 16 6.21 7.03 20.03
N VAL A 17 6.93 6.54 21.03
CA VAL A 17 6.52 5.34 21.79
C VAL A 17 5.47 5.66 22.87
N ALA A 18 5.17 6.93 23.16
CA ALA A 18 4.41 7.31 24.35
C ALA A 18 2.87 7.29 24.21
N CYS A 19 2.30 7.01 23.02
CA CYS A 19 0.84 7.12 22.81
C CYS A 19 0.15 5.88 22.20
N ALA A 20 0.84 4.77 21.98
CA ALA A 20 0.21 3.55 21.45
C ALA A 20 -0.39 2.73 22.60
N GLN A 21 -1.61 3.09 23.02
CA GLN A 21 -2.45 2.13 23.77
C GLN A 21 -3.07 1.15 22.76
N PRO A 22 -3.02 -0.16 22.98
CA PRO A 22 -3.75 -1.11 22.16
C PRO A 22 -5.25 -0.89 22.40
N THR A 23 -5.89 -0.18 21.49
CA THR A 23 -7.35 -0.07 21.44
C THR A 23 -7.90 -1.42 20.99
N ALA A 24 -8.95 -1.90 21.65
CA ALA A 24 -9.60 -3.13 21.22
C ALA A 24 -9.95 -3.07 19.73
N ILE A 25 -9.68 -4.15 19.01
CA ILE A 25 -9.80 -4.28 17.54
C ILE A 25 -11.18 -3.88 16.98
N THR A 26 -12.18 -3.77 17.85
CA THR A 26 -13.58 -3.46 17.51
C THR A 26 -13.91 -1.97 17.43
N GLU A 27 -13.06 -1.07 17.91
CA GLU A 27 -13.34 0.34 17.97
C GLU A 27 -12.56 1.12 16.88
N ILE A 28 -13.28 1.97 16.14
CA ILE A 28 -12.67 2.86 15.14
C ILE A 28 -12.12 4.08 15.87
N ASN A 29 -10.79 4.21 15.89
CA ASN A 29 -10.10 5.36 16.45
C ASN A 29 -9.97 6.47 15.40
N ASP A 30 -10.91 7.42 15.41
CA ASP A 30 -10.95 8.53 14.46
C ASP A 30 -11.20 9.88 15.18
N PRO A 31 -10.22 10.35 15.95
CA PRO A 31 -10.35 11.61 16.71
C PRO A 31 -10.38 12.85 15.79
N HIS A 32 -10.03 12.71 14.53
CA HIS A 32 -9.93 13.79 13.54
C HIS A 32 -11.00 13.67 12.44
N GLU A 33 -12.16 13.04 12.72
CA GLU A 33 -13.18 12.75 11.72
C GLU A 33 -13.58 13.97 10.88
N GLU A 34 -13.73 15.15 11.48
CA GLU A 34 -14.11 16.35 10.73
C GLU A 34 -13.06 16.75 9.68
N GLN A 35 -11.78 16.68 10.03
CA GLN A 35 -10.67 16.98 9.11
C GLN A 35 -10.52 15.89 8.05
N ASN A 36 -10.66 14.64 8.46
CA ASN A 36 -10.60 13.49 7.55
C ASN A 36 -11.74 13.54 6.52
N ARG A 37 -12.95 13.89 6.91
CA ARG A 37 -14.09 14.09 5.99
C ARG A 37 -13.81 15.18 4.94
N LYS A 38 -13.23 16.32 5.34
CA LYS A 38 -12.85 17.38 4.40
C LYS A 38 -11.78 16.91 3.42
N MET A 39 -10.83 16.10 3.90
CA MET A 39 -9.79 15.53 3.04
C MET A 39 -10.36 14.48 2.10
N HIS A 40 -11.28 13.64 2.57
CA HIS A 40 -12.02 12.69 1.77
C HIS A 40 -12.80 13.36 0.63
N ASP A 41 -13.50 14.45 0.93
CA ASP A 41 -14.23 15.25 -0.06
C ASP A 41 -13.28 15.84 -1.12
N LEU A 42 -12.09 16.30 -0.71
CA LEU A 42 -11.05 16.74 -1.63
C LEU A 42 -10.57 15.60 -2.53
N ASN A 43 -10.22 14.45 -1.95
CA ASN A 43 -9.76 13.27 -2.69
C ASN A 43 -10.82 12.81 -3.69
N LYS A 44 -12.07 12.74 -3.27
CA LYS A 44 -13.22 12.42 -4.12
C LYS A 44 -13.41 13.42 -5.27
N ALA A 45 -13.27 14.71 -4.99
CA ALA A 45 -13.35 15.74 -6.02
C ALA A 45 -12.20 15.62 -7.05
N VAL A 46 -10.98 15.30 -6.59
CA VAL A 46 -9.83 15.07 -7.48
C VAL A 46 -10.01 13.79 -8.30
N ASP A 47 -10.51 12.71 -7.70
CA ASP A 47 -10.83 11.48 -8.46
C ASP A 47 -11.84 11.79 -9.57
N GLN A 48 -12.94 12.43 -9.23
CA GLN A 48 -14.01 12.75 -10.19
C GLN A 48 -13.56 13.69 -11.31
N ALA A 49 -12.77 14.72 -10.98
CA ALA A 49 -12.38 15.77 -11.93
C ALA A 49 -11.14 15.40 -12.76
N VAL A 50 -10.27 14.55 -12.25
CA VAL A 50 -8.95 14.28 -12.86
C VAL A 50 -8.69 12.79 -12.99
N LEU A 51 -8.64 12.02 -11.89
CA LEU A 51 -8.15 10.65 -11.93
C LEU A 51 -9.04 9.76 -12.79
N LYS A 52 -10.35 9.78 -12.56
CA LYS A 52 -11.32 8.98 -13.32
C LYS A 52 -11.29 9.26 -14.83
N PRO A 53 -11.44 10.52 -15.31
CA PRO A 53 -11.41 10.78 -16.75
C PRO A 53 -10.05 10.51 -17.40
N VAL A 54 -8.93 10.73 -16.67
CA VAL A 54 -7.60 10.40 -17.18
C VAL A 54 -7.41 8.89 -17.26
N ALA A 55 -7.86 8.12 -16.27
CA ALA A 55 -7.79 6.67 -16.27
C ALA A 55 -8.61 6.05 -17.41
N GLN A 56 -9.83 6.53 -17.62
CA GLN A 56 -10.67 6.09 -18.74
C GLN A 56 -10.00 6.40 -20.09
N THR A 57 -9.47 7.62 -20.26
CA THR A 57 -8.76 7.98 -21.50
C THR A 57 -7.51 7.12 -21.72
N TYR A 58 -6.77 6.80 -20.63
CA TYR A 58 -5.59 5.94 -20.68
C TYR A 58 -5.96 4.55 -21.19
N SER A 59 -6.99 3.91 -20.62
CA SER A 59 -7.45 2.59 -21.02
C SER A 59 -8.11 2.57 -22.41
N ASP A 60 -8.81 3.64 -22.80
CA ASP A 60 -9.39 3.74 -24.14
C ASP A 60 -8.32 3.85 -25.27
N VAL A 61 -7.15 4.42 -24.94
CA VAL A 61 -6.07 4.66 -25.93
C VAL A 61 -5.03 3.54 -25.92
N LEU A 62 -4.76 2.96 -24.77
CA LEU A 62 -3.72 1.94 -24.62
C LEU A 62 -4.33 0.55 -24.83
N PRO A 63 -3.82 -0.30 -25.75
CA PRO A 63 -4.25 -1.68 -25.86
C PRO A 63 -3.92 -2.48 -24.56
N ASP A 64 -4.85 -3.37 -24.14
CA ASP A 64 -4.73 -4.16 -22.90
C ASP A 64 -3.33 -4.78 -22.68
N PRO A 65 -2.65 -5.40 -23.69
CA PRO A 65 -1.34 -5.98 -23.45
C PRO A 65 -0.23 -4.96 -23.09
N LEU A 66 -0.40 -3.70 -23.51
CA LEU A 66 0.54 -2.62 -23.14
C LEU A 66 0.22 -2.06 -21.75
N GLU A 67 -1.05 -2.00 -21.39
CA GLU A 67 -1.52 -1.64 -20.06
C GLU A 67 -1.00 -2.65 -19.03
N ASP A 68 -1.19 -3.95 -19.30
CA ASP A 68 -0.63 -5.05 -18.50
C ASP A 68 0.89 -4.94 -18.37
N ALA A 69 1.60 -4.66 -19.45
CA ALA A 69 3.06 -4.54 -19.43
C ALA A 69 3.53 -3.38 -18.54
N VAL A 70 2.82 -2.24 -18.53
CA VAL A 70 3.14 -1.10 -17.66
C VAL A 70 2.90 -1.48 -16.20
N SER A 71 1.78 -2.11 -15.89
CA SER A 71 1.44 -2.57 -14.53
C SER A 71 2.42 -3.64 -14.03
N ASN A 72 2.75 -4.63 -14.85
CA ASN A 72 3.74 -5.66 -14.53
C ASN A 72 5.13 -5.04 -14.24
N PHE A 73 5.54 -4.07 -15.07
CA PHE A 73 6.80 -3.37 -14.87
C PHE A 73 6.80 -2.57 -13.55
N ALA A 74 5.73 -1.84 -13.25
CA ALA A 74 5.60 -1.11 -11.99
C ALA A 74 5.64 -2.03 -10.76
N ASN A 75 4.92 -3.15 -10.83
CA ASN A 75 4.92 -4.19 -9.79
C ASN A 75 6.31 -4.80 -9.60
N ASN A 76 6.99 -5.15 -10.69
CA ASN A 76 8.35 -5.69 -10.62
C ASN A 76 9.35 -4.71 -10.00
N LEU A 77 9.21 -3.42 -10.26
CA LEU A 77 10.00 -2.37 -9.61
C LEU A 77 9.73 -2.25 -8.10
N GLY A 78 8.57 -2.67 -7.62
CA GLY A 78 8.21 -2.73 -6.20
C GLY A 78 8.88 -3.88 -5.45
N MET A 79 9.28 -4.97 -6.12
CA MET A 79 9.80 -6.18 -5.49
C MET A 79 11.02 -5.96 -4.58
N PRO A 80 12.03 -5.13 -4.94
CA PRO A 80 13.14 -4.86 -4.04
C PRO A 80 12.73 -4.23 -2.69
N SER A 81 11.65 -3.43 -2.68
CA SER A 81 11.09 -2.89 -1.44
C SER A 81 10.40 -3.99 -0.61
N ASN A 82 9.65 -4.89 -1.26
CA ASN A 82 9.05 -6.05 -0.59
C ASN A 82 10.13 -6.93 0.06
N VAL A 83 11.22 -7.23 -0.67
CA VAL A 83 12.35 -8.01 -0.11
C VAL A 83 12.90 -7.37 1.16
N LEU A 84 13.13 -6.05 1.17
CA LEU A 84 13.64 -5.34 2.34
C LEU A 84 12.65 -5.39 3.50
N ASN A 85 11.37 -5.19 3.24
CA ASN A 85 10.34 -5.24 4.28
C ASN A 85 10.21 -6.66 4.86
N HIS A 86 10.18 -7.72 4.04
CA HIS A 86 10.17 -9.10 4.52
C HIS A 86 11.41 -9.45 5.37
N LEU A 87 12.59 -9.00 4.96
CA LEU A 87 13.81 -9.17 5.77
C LEU A 87 13.71 -8.43 7.11
N ALA A 88 13.18 -7.19 7.12
CA ALA A 88 12.98 -6.42 8.33
C ALA A 88 11.92 -7.03 9.26
N GLN A 89 11.01 -7.82 8.71
CA GLN A 89 9.97 -8.59 9.41
C GLN A 89 10.46 -9.98 9.85
N SER A 90 11.68 -10.36 9.51
CA SER A 90 12.24 -11.71 9.72
C SER A 90 11.55 -12.82 8.91
N GLU A 91 10.91 -12.47 7.82
CA GLU A 91 10.20 -13.37 6.89
C GLU A 91 11.10 -13.76 5.72
N VAL A 92 12.10 -14.58 6.01
CA VAL A 92 13.13 -14.95 5.03
C VAL A 92 12.54 -15.69 3.83
N ASP A 93 11.53 -16.53 4.03
CA ASP A 93 10.90 -17.31 2.94
C ASP A 93 10.22 -16.37 1.92
N TYR A 94 9.44 -15.40 2.38
CA TYR A 94 8.82 -14.40 1.50
C TYR A 94 9.85 -13.45 0.84
N ALA A 95 10.96 -13.17 1.53
CA ALA A 95 12.05 -12.41 0.93
C ALA A 95 12.72 -13.17 -0.22
N ILE A 96 12.92 -14.49 -0.06
CA ILE A 96 13.47 -15.37 -1.11
C ILE A 96 12.48 -15.47 -2.27
N GLU A 97 11.19 -15.68 -2.00
CA GLU A 97 10.14 -15.73 -3.01
C GLU A 97 10.08 -14.43 -3.83
N SER A 98 9.97 -13.27 -3.17
CA SER A 98 9.98 -11.96 -3.84
C SER A 98 11.26 -11.73 -4.65
N THR A 99 12.42 -12.19 -4.18
CA THR A 99 13.67 -12.13 -4.91
C THR A 99 13.63 -13.00 -6.16
N GLY A 100 13.09 -14.22 -6.06
CA GLY A 100 12.94 -15.16 -7.19
C GLY A 100 12.02 -14.58 -8.27
N ILE A 101 10.87 -14.06 -7.88
CA ILE A 101 9.90 -13.40 -8.78
C ILE A 101 10.58 -12.22 -9.49
N PHE A 102 11.25 -11.34 -8.73
CA PHE A 102 11.98 -10.19 -9.28
C PHE A 102 13.00 -10.61 -10.34
N LEU A 103 13.81 -11.64 -10.04
CA LEU A 103 14.85 -12.11 -10.96
C LEU A 103 14.26 -12.74 -12.24
N ILE A 104 13.21 -13.56 -12.10
CA ILE A 104 12.54 -14.20 -13.24
C ILE A 104 11.91 -13.13 -14.14
N ASN A 105 11.14 -12.22 -13.58
CA ASN A 105 10.45 -11.18 -14.34
C ASN A 105 11.44 -10.16 -14.93
N SER A 106 12.54 -9.86 -14.23
CA SER A 106 13.56 -8.94 -14.75
C SER A 106 14.41 -9.55 -15.86
N THR A 107 14.62 -10.87 -15.89
CA THR A 107 15.47 -11.55 -16.90
C THR A 107 14.63 -12.13 -18.03
N VAL A 108 13.78 -13.10 -17.74
CA VAL A 108 12.93 -13.78 -18.73
C VAL A 108 11.73 -12.91 -19.11
N GLY A 109 11.21 -12.13 -18.19
CA GLY A 109 10.06 -11.22 -18.37
C GLY A 109 10.41 -9.86 -18.98
N LEU A 110 11.55 -9.75 -19.69
CA LEU A 110 11.96 -8.54 -20.42
C LEU A 110 12.03 -7.28 -19.54
N GLY A 111 12.69 -7.39 -18.40
CA GLY A 111 12.82 -6.28 -17.44
C GLY A 111 11.58 -6.06 -16.58
N GLY A 112 10.67 -7.02 -16.51
CA GLY A 112 9.43 -6.94 -15.75
C GLY A 112 8.21 -6.54 -16.56
N LEU A 113 8.32 -6.38 -17.87
CA LEU A 113 7.17 -6.10 -18.76
C LEU A 113 6.21 -7.29 -18.86
N VAL A 114 6.72 -8.50 -18.64
CA VAL A 114 5.95 -9.74 -18.67
C VAL A 114 6.05 -10.43 -17.31
N ASP A 115 4.92 -10.77 -16.71
CA ASP A 115 4.87 -11.51 -15.44
C ASP A 115 4.98 -13.01 -15.66
N VAL A 116 6.20 -13.46 -15.93
CA VAL A 116 6.52 -14.89 -16.14
C VAL A 116 6.32 -15.71 -14.87
N ALA A 117 6.60 -15.14 -13.71
CA ALA A 117 6.39 -15.79 -12.42
C ALA A 117 4.88 -16.05 -12.18
N GLY A 118 4.03 -15.06 -12.44
CA GLY A 118 2.58 -15.17 -12.32
C GLY A 118 1.99 -16.22 -13.28
N TRP A 119 2.54 -16.40 -14.48
CA TRP A 119 2.14 -17.49 -15.38
C TRP A 119 2.36 -18.90 -14.79
N ASN A 120 3.29 -19.01 -13.85
CA ASN A 120 3.55 -20.24 -13.11
C ASN A 120 2.82 -20.29 -11.76
N GLY A 121 1.89 -19.35 -11.49
CA GLY A 121 1.12 -19.28 -10.25
C GLY A 121 1.93 -18.77 -9.04
N GLN A 122 3.06 -18.09 -9.28
CA GLN A 122 3.89 -17.51 -8.23
C GLN A 122 3.58 -16.01 -8.10
N TYR A 123 3.02 -15.63 -6.97
CA TYR A 123 2.65 -14.25 -6.65
C TYR A 123 3.33 -13.82 -5.37
N ALA A 124 4.02 -12.69 -5.40
CA ALA A 124 4.68 -12.17 -4.21
C ALA A 124 3.65 -11.71 -3.17
N HIS A 125 3.94 -11.97 -1.92
CA HIS A 125 3.23 -11.34 -0.81
C HIS A 125 3.60 -9.85 -0.78
N ALA A 126 2.61 -9.00 -1.10
CA ALA A 126 2.81 -7.55 -1.02
C ALA A 126 2.91 -7.13 0.45
N THR A 127 3.94 -6.36 0.77
CA THR A 127 4.17 -5.83 2.11
C THR A 127 4.68 -4.40 2.04
N ASP A 128 4.60 -3.70 3.17
CA ASP A 128 5.09 -2.32 3.32
C ASP A 128 5.72 -2.08 4.70
N PHE A 129 6.32 -0.92 4.88
CA PHE A 129 6.94 -0.58 6.15
C PHE A 129 5.92 -0.35 7.28
N GLY A 130 4.66 -0.08 6.97
CA GLY A 130 3.58 -0.01 7.96
C GLY A 130 3.27 -1.38 8.58
N GLU A 131 3.41 -2.47 7.81
CA GLU A 131 3.35 -3.84 8.31
C GLU A 131 4.59 -4.18 9.13
N THR A 132 5.77 -3.79 8.65
CA THR A 132 7.02 -3.92 9.38
C THR A 132 6.92 -3.27 10.76
N LEU A 133 6.38 -2.05 10.83
CA LEU A 133 6.15 -1.35 12.11
C LEU A 133 5.13 -2.08 12.99
N ALA A 134 4.09 -2.69 12.41
CA ALA A 134 3.13 -3.49 13.16
C ALA A 134 3.80 -4.70 13.81
N LYS A 135 4.61 -5.44 13.06
CA LYS A 135 5.39 -6.57 13.56
C LYS A 135 6.41 -6.18 14.64
N TRP A 136 6.91 -4.96 14.56
CA TRP A 136 7.77 -4.40 15.64
C TRP A 136 6.97 -3.91 16.84
N GLY A 137 5.63 -4.08 16.85
CA GLY A 137 4.76 -3.77 17.98
C GLY A 137 4.21 -2.34 17.99
N LEU A 138 4.38 -1.57 16.91
CA LEU A 138 3.76 -0.24 16.83
C LEU A 138 2.26 -0.38 16.56
N GLY A 139 1.43 0.18 17.45
CA GLY A 139 -0.01 0.20 17.33
C GLY A 139 -0.51 0.89 16.04
N GLU A 140 -1.76 0.62 15.66
CA GLU A 140 -2.38 1.18 14.44
C GLU A 140 -2.43 2.71 14.46
N GLY A 141 -2.67 3.29 15.65
CA GLY A 141 -2.87 4.73 15.82
C GLY A 141 -4.26 5.21 15.35
N ALA A 142 -4.39 6.52 15.15
CA ALA A 142 -5.62 7.10 14.64
C ALA A 142 -5.78 6.88 13.13
N TYR A 143 -7.05 6.82 12.70
CA TYR A 143 -7.37 6.90 11.27
C TYR A 143 -7.03 8.30 10.73
N VAL A 144 -6.45 8.37 9.57
CA VAL A 144 -6.12 9.61 8.87
C VAL A 144 -6.44 9.48 7.38
N GLU A 145 -7.02 10.52 6.82
CA GLU A 145 -7.21 10.62 5.37
C GLU A 145 -6.10 11.47 4.78
N LEU A 146 -5.27 10.87 3.93
CA LEU A 146 -4.13 11.55 3.32
C LEU A 146 -4.52 12.22 2.00
N PRO A 147 -4.02 13.44 1.72
CA PRO A 147 -4.28 14.11 0.45
C PRO A 147 -3.74 13.28 -0.72
N LEU A 148 -4.58 12.99 -1.70
CA LEU A 148 -4.30 12.21 -2.92
C LEU A 148 -3.92 10.74 -2.68
N LEU A 149 -3.64 10.34 -1.46
CA LEU A 149 -3.27 8.96 -1.09
C LEU A 149 -4.42 8.20 -0.42
N GLY A 150 -5.51 8.90 -0.09
CA GLY A 150 -6.71 8.31 0.47
C GLY A 150 -6.58 7.81 1.92
N PRO A 151 -7.36 6.81 2.30
CA PRO A 151 -7.44 6.29 3.64
C PRO A 151 -6.10 5.72 4.14
N SER A 152 -5.81 5.93 5.41
CA SER A 152 -4.60 5.48 6.08
C SER A 152 -4.80 5.42 7.59
N THR A 153 -3.77 4.96 8.31
CA THR A 153 -3.62 5.12 9.76
C THR A 153 -2.31 5.83 10.05
N GLU A 154 -2.12 6.34 11.26
CA GLU A 154 -0.85 6.98 11.64
C GLU A 154 0.35 6.07 11.38
N ARG A 155 0.25 4.78 11.77
CA ARG A 155 1.29 3.79 11.48
C ARG A 155 1.51 3.59 9.98
N ALA A 156 0.45 3.43 9.20
CA ALA A 156 0.57 3.21 7.76
C ALA A 156 1.11 4.47 7.04
N ALA A 157 0.72 5.66 7.48
CA ALA A 157 1.26 6.92 6.96
C ALA A 157 2.75 7.07 7.25
N LEU A 158 3.19 6.72 8.47
CA LEU A 158 4.61 6.67 8.82
C LEU A 158 5.34 5.61 7.98
N GLY A 159 4.74 4.43 7.78
CA GLY A 159 5.26 3.38 6.91
C GLY A 159 5.51 3.87 5.49
N LYS A 160 4.55 4.54 4.87
CA LYS A 160 4.70 5.13 3.51
C LYS A 160 5.87 6.11 3.42
N LEU A 161 6.12 6.90 4.48
CA LEU A 161 7.29 7.80 4.53
C LEU A 161 8.60 7.03 4.62
N LEU A 162 8.63 5.97 5.44
CA LEU A 162 9.81 5.12 5.60
C LEU A 162 10.08 4.32 4.32
N ASP A 163 9.07 3.75 3.68
CA ASP A 163 9.20 3.09 2.38
C ASP A 163 9.86 4.03 1.35
N ARG A 164 9.43 5.28 1.30
CA ARG A 164 10.03 6.25 0.37
C ARG A 164 11.52 6.49 0.63
N VAL A 165 11.95 6.48 1.89
CA VAL A 165 13.35 6.72 2.28
C VAL A 165 14.19 5.46 2.11
N THR A 166 13.64 4.28 2.40
CA THR A 166 14.33 2.98 2.35
C THR A 166 14.30 2.34 0.97
N ASN A 167 13.41 2.81 0.07
CA ASN A 167 13.24 2.24 -1.26
C ASN A 167 14.56 2.23 -2.05
N PRO A 168 15.05 1.07 -2.50
CA PRO A 168 16.27 0.97 -3.29
C PRO A 168 16.24 1.78 -4.59
N LEU A 169 15.07 2.00 -5.17
CA LEU A 169 14.89 2.83 -6.36
C LEU A 169 15.29 4.30 -6.14
N SER A 170 15.33 4.77 -4.89
CA SER A 170 15.79 6.11 -4.55
C SER A 170 17.29 6.33 -4.87
N GLN A 171 18.05 5.24 -5.04
CA GLN A 171 19.47 5.27 -5.41
C GLN A 171 19.72 5.33 -6.93
N LEU A 172 18.66 5.17 -7.73
CA LEU A 172 18.74 5.24 -9.19
C LEU A 172 18.96 6.69 -9.68
N SER A 173 19.41 6.83 -10.92
CA SER A 173 19.50 8.14 -11.57
C SER A 173 18.13 8.81 -11.69
N VAL A 174 18.08 10.13 -11.78
CA VAL A 174 16.84 10.91 -11.91
C VAL A 174 16.00 10.43 -13.11
N ALA A 175 16.63 10.07 -14.22
CA ALA A 175 15.94 9.55 -15.40
C ALA A 175 15.26 8.20 -15.12
N GLN A 176 15.94 7.28 -14.43
CA GLN A 176 15.38 5.98 -14.06
C GLN A 176 14.25 6.12 -13.03
N GLN A 177 14.39 7.01 -12.05
CA GLN A 177 13.31 7.35 -11.12
C GLN A 177 12.09 7.93 -11.85
N GLY A 178 12.32 8.73 -12.90
CA GLY A 178 11.25 9.24 -13.77
C GLY A 178 10.47 8.13 -14.47
N ILE A 179 11.17 7.14 -15.02
CA ILE A 179 10.54 5.97 -15.66
C ILE A 179 9.71 5.18 -14.63
N ALA A 180 10.28 4.91 -13.45
CA ALA A 180 9.57 4.21 -12.38
C ALA A 180 8.30 4.98 -11.93
N THR A 181 8.38 6.30 -11.85
CA THR A 181 7.23 7.15 -11.50
C THR A 181 6.14 7.08 -12.56
N VAL A 182 6.50 7.15 -13.84
CA VAL A 182 5.53 7.04 -14.96
C VAL A 182 4.87 5.67 -14.96
N ALA A 183 5.64 4.58 -14.76
CA ALA A 183 5.09 3.24 -14.65
C ALA A 183 4.09 3.13 -13.48
N LYS A 184 4.44 3.68 -12.31
CA LYS A 184 3.55 3.67 -11.14
C LYS A 184 2.28 4.49 -11.35
N ILE A 185 2.36 5.59 -12.10
CA ILE A 185 1.17 6.35 -12.49
C ILE A 185 0.29 5.51 -13.45
N GLY A 186 0.91 4.82 -14.42
CA GLY A 186 0.17 3.92 -15.31
C GLY A 186 -0.57 2.82 -14.55
N GLU A 187 0.08 2.15 -13.62
CA GLU A 187 -0.53 1.14 -12.75
C GLU A 187 -1.74 1.73 -11.97
N ILE A 188 -1.58 2.91 -11.37
CA ILE A 188 -2.70 3.58 -10.66
C ILE A 188 -3.87 3.87 -11.59
N LEU A 189 -3.61 4.23 -12.84
CA LEU A 189 -4.67 4.48 -13.83
C LEU A 189 -5.36 3.18 -14.24
N SER A 190 -4.61 2.10 -14.46
CA SER A 190 -5.15 0.76 -14.73
C SER A 190 -6.01 0.26 -13.57
N ASP A 191 -5.49 0.32 -12.34
CA ASP A 191 -6.25 -0.06 -11.15
C ASP A 191 -7.54 0.75 -11.02
N ARG A 192 -7.51 2.06 -11.32
CA ARG A 192 -8.70 2.90 -11.25
C ARG A 192 -9.80 2.44 -12.22
N VAL A 193 -9.44 1.96 -13.40
CA VAL A 193 -10.39 1.42 -14.39
C VAL A 193 -10.83 0.01 -13.99
N GLU A 194 -9.92 -0.85 -13.60
CA GLU A 194 -10.22 -2.24 -13.19
C GLU A 194 -11.22 -2.26 -12.04
N TYR A 195 -11.07 -1.37 -11.06
CA TYR A 195 -11.94 -1.27 -9.89
C TYR A 195 -13.02 -0.18 -10.00
N ASP A 196 -13.32 0.34 -11.21
CA ASP A 196 -14.25 1.47 -11.41
C ASP A 196 -15.61 1.24 -10.75
N ASP A 197 -16.20 0.07 -10.92
CA ASP A 197 -17.51 -0.27 -10.34
C ASP A 197 -17.50 -0.25 -8.81
N VAL A 198 -16.48 -0.81 -8.18
CA VAL A 198 -16.34 -0.86 -6.72
C VAL A 198 -16.07 0.52 -6.14
N ILE A 199 -15.18 1.27 -6.79
CA ILE A 199 -14.84 2.63 -6.41
C ILE A 199 -16.07 3.54 -6.56
N ASP A 200 -16.78 3.45 -7.67
CA ASP A 200 -17.97 4.25 -7.93
C ASP A 200 -19.11 3.94 -6.94
N GLN A 201 -19.30 2.68 -6.59
CA GLN A 201 -20.29 2.29 -5.58
C GLN A 201 -19.92 2.87 -4.21
N THR A 202 -18.65 2.81 -3.84
CA THR A 202 -18.16 3.27 -2.54
C THR A 202 -18.14 4.78 -2.43
N LEU A 203 -17.56 5.47 -3.43
CA LEU A 203 -17.35 6.92 -3.37
C LEU A 203 -18.59 7.73 -3.77
N TYR A 204 -19.34 7.28 -4.79
CA TYR A 204 -20.37 8.14 -5.41
C TYR A 204 -21.80 7.68 -5.13
N LYS A 205 -22.02 6.38 -4.93
CA LYS A 205 -23.38 5.83 -4.75
C LYS A 205 -23.71 5.51 -3.29
N SER A 206 -22.75 5.53 -2.38
CA SER A 206 -23.01 5.28 -0.97
C SER A 206 -23.61 6.51 -0.26
N ALA A 207 -24.43 6.29 0.78
CA ALA A 207 -25.04 7.35 1.57
C ALA A 207 -23.99 8.13 2.39
N ASP A 208 -22.95 7.47 2.88
CA ASP A 208 -21.78 8.06 3.56
C ASP A 208 -20.50 7.39 3.04
N SER A 209 -19.96 7.98 1.98
CA SER A 209 -18.76 7.46 1.32
C SER A 209 -17.52 7.44 2.23
N TYR A 210 -17.41 8.44 3.12
CA TYR A 210 -16.31 8.50 4.06
C TYR A 210 -16.33 7.32 5.04
N SER A 211 -17.45 7.10 5.72
CA SER A 211 -17.58 6.01 6.68
C SER A 211 -17.40 4.65 6.03
N GLN A 212 -17.93 4.46 4.82
CA GLN A 212 -17.78 3.21 4.08
C GLN A 212 -16.32 2.97 3.68
N THR A 213 -15.64 3.95 3.12
CA THR A 213 -14.22 3.85 2.73
C THR A 213 -13.33 3.59 3.94
N ARG A 214 -13.56 4.29 5.06
CA ARG A 214 -12.85 4.08 6.33
C ARG A 214 -12.98 2.64 6.82
N ILE A 215 -14.20 2.11 6.86
CA ILE A 215 -14.46 0.74 7.32
C ILE A 215 -13.77 -0.27 6.41
N LEU A 216 -13.95 -0.17 5.10
CA LEU A 216 -13.34 -1.08 4.13
C LEU A 216 -11.81 -1.07 4.23
N TYR A 217 -11.21 0.12 4.35
CA TYR A 217 -9.76 0.25 4.51
C TYR A 217 -9.26 -0.42 5.79
N LEU A 218 -9.90 -0.12 6.94
CA LEU A 218 -9.47 -0.67 8.22
C LEU A 218 -9.66 -2.19 8.28
N GLN A 219 -10.76 -2.72 7.77
CA GLN A 219 -11.00 -4.17 7.69
C GLN A 219 -9.94 -4.84 6.81
N ARG A 220 -9.72 -4.34 5.60
CA ARG A 220 -8.69 -4.88 4.70
C ARG A 220 -7.32 -4.87 5.36
N ARG A 221 -6.95 -3.74 5.98
CA ARG A 221 -5.63 -3.57 6.59
C ARG A 221 -5.43 -4.48 7.80
N ARG A 222 -6.45 -4.63 8.64
CA ARG A 222 -6.41 -5.53 9.79
C ARG A 222 -6.36 -6.99 9.34
N ASN A 223 -7.16 -7.40 8.37
CA ASN A 223 -7.11 -8.75 7.80
C ASN A 223 -5.73 -9.08 7.20
N GLN A 224 -5.06 -8.14 6.54
CA GLN A 224 -3.70 -8.34 6.05
C GLN A 224 -2.72 -8.63 7.19
N LEU A 225 -2.86 -7.93 8.32
CA LEU A 225 -2.01 -8.12 9.49
C LEU A 225 -2.36 -9.41 10.25
N ASP A 226 -3.63 -9.70 10.46
CA ASP A 226 -4.09 -10.89 11.19
C ASP A 226 -3.70 -12.17 10.44
N TYR A 227 -3.84 -12.20 9.11
CA TYR A 227 -3.38 -13.32 8.30
C TYR A 227 -1.88 -13.62 8.45
N GLN A 228 -1.08 -12.61 8.83
CA GLN A 228 0.35 -12.78 9.06
C GLN A 228 0.70 -13.12 10.51
N PHE A 229 -0.17 -12.76 11.49
CA PHE A 229 0.10 -12.98 12.92
C PHE A 229 -0.46 -14.30 13.46
N ASP A 230 -1.61 -14.74 12.93
CA ASP A 230 -2.30 -15.93 13.40
C ASP A 230 -2.44 -16.94 12.25
N GLY A 231 -1.46 -17.76 12.05
CA GLY A 231 -1.46 -18.80 11.01
C GLY A 231 -2.58 -19.84 11.11
N GLU A 232 -3.54 -19.74 12.03
CA GLU A 232 -4.60 -20.74 12.23
C GLU A 232 -5.99 -20.23 12.64
N ASP A 233 -6.20 -19.00 13.09
CA ASP A 233 -7.55 -18.59 13.52
C ASP A 233 -7.93 -17.21 12.96
N SER A 234 -8.50 -17.18 11.77
CA SER A 234 -9.04 -15.96 11.20
C SER A 234 -10.33 -15.54 11.91
N VAL A 235 -10.47 -14.26 12.17
CA VAL A 235 -11.72 -13.59 12.58
C VAL A 235 -12.91 -14.01 11.69
N PHE A 236 -12.64 -14.59 10.52
CA PHE A 236 -13.61 -15.15 9.62
C PHE A 236 -14.31 -16.39 10.20
N GLU A 237 -13.61 -17.26 10.96
CA GLU A 237 -14.24 -18.37 11.68
C GLU A 237 -15.09 -17.90 12.85
N GLU A 238 -14.69 -16.83 13.54
CA GLU A 238 -15.46 -16.24 14.64
C GLU A 238 -16.75 -15.54 14.14
N LEU A 239 -16.74 -14.98 12.93
CA LEU A 239 -17.91 -14.32 12.33
C LEU A 239 -18.80 -15.25 11.49
N TYR A 240 -18.25 -16.33 10.95
CA TYR A 240 -18.98 -17.22 10.00
C TYR A 240 -18.84 -18.71 10.27
N GLY A 241 -18.01 -19.13 11.22
CA GLY A 241 -17.74 -20.51 11.54
C GLY A 241 -18.31 -20.93 12.88
N SER A 242 -19.51 -21.38 12.89
CA SER A 242 -19.95 -22.57 13.64
C SER A 242 -21.37 -22.89 13.24
N LYS A 243 -21.50 -23.87 12.39
CA LYS A 243 -22.70 -24.72 12.36
C LYS A 243 -22.27 -26.12 12.68
#